data_97c9f1da25d6a9a6012b5808b22f08a3
#
_entry.id   97c9f1da25d6a9a6012b5808b22f08a3
#
_cell.length_a   1.000
_cell.length_b   1.000
_cell.length_c   1.000
_cell.angle_alpha   90.00
_cell.angle_beta   90.00
_cell.angle_gamma   90.00
#
_symmetry.space_group_name_H-M   'P 1'
#
loop_
_entity.id
_entity.type
_entity.pdbx_description
1 polymer ?
#
loop_
_entity_poly.entity_id
_entity_poly.type
_entity_poly.pdbx_seq_one_letter_code
_entity_poly.pdbx_strand_id
1 'polypeptide(L)'
;IHQLGVDNFDEMSNVSKALRAKLAEVAEIRPPKVVYKEFSNDGTRKWVLDVGNNSMVETVLIPADGDRKTLCVSSQVGCALDCSFCSTGKQGFQRDLSLAEIIGQVWVANRSYFEENQDYDSRERAITNVVMMGMGEPLLNFDAVVPAMELMLDDYAYGLSKRRVTLSTSGIVPMIDKLSEVIDVSLAVSLHAPNDELRNELVPINKKYPLAELTAACRRFLAKFQGEEGGRRKITMEYVMLAGVNDQPEHAKQLIKLLKDVPSKINLIPFNPFPHAPYGCTPRQEILAFQRTLTEAGFICTIRTTRGDDIDAACGQLVGKVQDRTRRAERWQQKTRAGEIIRTQS
;
A
#
# COMPACT_ATOMS: atom_id res chain seq x y z
N ILE A 1 -6.44 3.44 -24.16
CA ILE A 1 -6.36 4.24 -22.92
C ILE A 1 -5.15 3.78 -22.11
N HIS A 2 -5.19 2.57 -21.54
CA HIS A 2 -4.25 2.11 -20.52
C HIS A 2 -2.83 1.81 -21.05
N GLN A 3 -2.69 1.15 -22.21
CA GLN A 3 -1.39 0.78 -22.76
C GLN A 3 -0.61 1.98 -23.32
N LEU A 4 -1.33 2.90 -23.98
CA LEU A 4 -0.70 4.03 -24.70
C LEU A 4 -0.86 5.36 -23.95
N GLY A 5 -1.56 5.38 -22.82
CA GLY A 5 -1.78 6.58 -22.04
C GLY A 5 -2.55 7.68 -22.76
N VAL A 6 -3.41 7.35 -23.73
CA VAL A 6 -4.20 8.34 -24.46
C VAL A 6 -5.27 8.96 -23.57
N ASP A 7 -5.49 10.26 -23.67
CA ASP A 7 -6.44 11.02 -22.87
C ASP A 7 -7.60 11.61 -23.67
N ASN A 8 -7.62 11.36 -24.99
CA ASN A 8 -8.75 11.70 -25.85
C ASN A 8 -9.02 10.60 -26.87
N PHE A 9 -10.27 10.54 -27.35
CA PHE A 9 -10.68 9.51 -28.30
C PHE A 9 -10.07 9.67 -29.69
N ASP A 10 -9.66 10.88 -30.09
CA ASP A 10 -9.10 11.13 -31.42
C ASP A 10 -7.73 10.50 -31.62
N GLU A 11 -6.99 10.27 -30.53
CA GLU A 11 -5.71 9.56 -30.55
C GLU A 11 -5.83 8.05 -30.71
N MET A 12 -7.03 7.46 -30.56
CA MET A 12 -7.26 6.03 -30.68
C MET A 12 -7.27 5.56 -32.16
N SER A 13 -6.08 5.48 -32.76
CA SER A 13 -5.93 5.11 -34.19
C SER A 13 -6.45 3.72 -34.54
N ASN A 14 -6.55 2.81 -33.57
CA ASN A 14 -7.11 1.46 -33.70
C ASN A 14 -8.65 1.40 -33.64
N VAL A 15 -9.31 2.52 -33.42
CA VAL A 15 -10.77 2.66 -33.38
C VAL A 15 -11.25 3.49 -34.57
N SER A 16 -12.36 3.09 -35.20
CA SER A 16 -12.89 3.80 -36.36
C SER A 16 -13.28 5.25 -36.02
N LYS A 17 -13.13 6.17 -36.99
CA LYS A 17 -13.48 7.59 -36.80
C LYS A 17 -14.92 7.78 -36.33
N ALA A 18 -15.87 6.99 -36.89
CA ALA A 18 -17.28 7.06 -36.49
C ALA A 18 -17.49 6.67 -35.04
N LEU A 19 -16.79 5.61 -34.56
CA LEU A 19 -16.89 5.20 -33.18
C LEU A 19 -16.22 6.19 -32.23
N ARG A 20 -15.07 6.79 -32.60
CA ARG A 20 -14.43 7.85 -31.81
C ARG A 20 -15.34 9.06 -31.62
N ALA A 21 -15.98 9.52 -32.70
CA ALA A 21 -16.93 10.61 -32.65
C ALA A 21 -18.10 10.30 -31.68
N LYS A 22 -18.66 9.08 -31.81
CA LYS A 22 -19.76 8.65 -30.92
C LYS A 22 -19.31 8.53 -29.45
N LEU A 23 -18.08 8.06 -29.19
CA LEU A 23 -17.54 8.00 -27.83
C LEU A 23 -17.36 9.41 -27.25
N ALA A 24 -16.88 10.37 -28.04
CA ALA A 24 -16.72 11.76 -27.59
C ALA A 24 -18.05 12.45 -27.22
N GLU A 25 -19.18 12.00 -27.79
CA GLU A 25 -20.52 12.52 -27.42
C GLU A 25 -21.04 11.97 -26.08
N VAL A 26 -20.64 10.76 -25.68
CA VAL A 26 -21.28 10.03 -24.55
C VAL A 26 -20.31 9.69 -23.41
N ALA A 27 -19.00 9.88 -23.59
CA ALA A 27 -17.98 9.51 -22.63
C ALA A 27 -16.81 10.50 -22.64
N GLU A 28 -16.03 10.48 -21.57
CA GLU A 28 -14.78 11.24 -21.46
C GLU A 28 -13.71 10.39 -20.78
N ILE A 29 -12.45 10.66 -21.11
CA ILE A 29 -11.29 10.12 -20.41
C ILE A 29 -10.81 11.22 -19.46
N ARG A 30 -11.04 11.04 -18.17
CA ARG A 30 -10.69 12.01 -17.13
C ARG A 30 -9.79 11.41 -16.08
N PRO A 31 -8.46 11.43 -16.27
CA PRO A 31 -7.53 11.04 -15.22
C PRO A 31 -7.55 12.06 -14.08
N PRO A 32 -7.16 11.66 -12.85
CA PRO A 32 -6.96 12.59 -11.75
C PRO A 32 -5.95 13.69 -12.14
N LYS A 33 -6.24 14.94 -11.74
CA LYS A 33 -5.35 16.07 -12.05
C LYS A 33 -4.14 16.03 -11.13
N VAL A 34 -2.94 16.07 -11.72
CA VAL A 34 -1.71 16.27 -10.94
C VAL A 34 -1.67 17.70 -10.42
N VAL A 35 -1.68 17.86 -9.10
CA VAL A 35 -1.59 19.16 -8.42
C VAL A 35 -0.14 19.49 -8.10
N TYR A 36 0.62 18.45 -7.70
CA TYR A 36 2.02 18.58 -7.33
C TYR A 36 2.76 17.30 -7.67
N LYS A 37 4.02 17.43 -8.09
CA LYS A 37 4.93 16.30 -8.29
C LYS A 37 6.28 16.60 -7.69
N GLU A 38 6.93 15.59 -7.17
CA GLU A 38 8.21 15.67 -6.51
C GLU A 38 9.09 14.47 -6.86
N PHE A 39 10.39 14.73 -6.99
CA PHE A 39 11.38 13.74 -7.37
C PHE A 39 12.45 13.68 -6.29
N SER A 40 12.65 12.49 -5.74
CA SER A 40 13.73 12.20 -4.82
C SER A 40 15.06 11.99 -5.55
N ASN A 41 16.16 12.24 -4.85
CA ASN A 41 17.52 11.95 -5.34
C ASN A 41 17.74 10.44 -5.61
N ASP A 42 16.95 9.56 -5.01
CA ASP A 42 17.03 8.11 -5.22
C ASP A 42 16.15 7.61 -6.38
N GLY A 43 15.56 8.55 -7.15
CA GLY A 43 14.70 8.27 -8.29
C GLY A 43 13.23 7.98 -7.93
N THR A 44 12.87 8.02 -6.65
CA THR A 44 11.46 7.93 -6.22
C THR A 44 10.69 9.15 -6.73
N ARG A 45 9.45 8.92 -7.19
CA ARG A 45 8.56 9.97 -7.70
C ARG A 45 7.26 9.96 -6.92
N LYS A 46 6.85 11.12 -6.47
CA LYS A 46 5.58 11.32 -5.76
C LYS A 46 4.67 12.28 -6.55
N TRP A 47 3.41 11.92 -6.69
CA TRP A 47 2.38 12.77 -7.23
C TRP A 47 1.30 12.99 -6.18
N VAL A 48 0.87 14.24 -6.06
CA VAL A 48 -0.36 14.63 -5.34
C VAL A 48 -1.44 14.83 -6.38
N LEU A 49 -2.51 14.07 -6.27
CA LEU A 49 -3.59 13.99 -7.24
C LEU A 49 -4.87 14.58 -6.65
N ASP A 50 -5.49 15.53 -7.38
CA ASP A 50 -6.83 16.00 -7.09
C ASP A 50 -7.86 14.95 -7.56
N VAL A 51 -8.59 14.43 -6.60
CA VAL A 51 -9.65 13.43 -6.81
C VAL A 51 -11.06 14.07 -6.65
N GLY A 52 -11.16 15.39 -6.78
CA GLY A 52 -12.41 16.12 -6.65
C GLY A 52 -12.85 16.33 -5.20
N ASN A 53 -13.94 17.12 -5.02
CA ASN A 53 -14.52 17.44 -3.73
C ASN A 53 -13.50 18.00 -2.70
N ASN A 54 -12.55 18.81 -3.18
CA ASN A 54 -11.48 19.40 -2.37
C ASN A 54 -10.62 18.31 -1.64
N SER A 55 -10.43 17.16 -2.27
CA SER A 55 -9.73 16.00 -1.75
C SER A 55 -8.50 15.69 -2.59
N MET A 56 -7.41 15.33 -1.94
CA MET A 56 -6.17 14.96 -2.60
C MET A 56 -5.63 13.65 -2.02
N VAL A 57 -5.04 12.83 -2.89
CA VAL A 57 -4.33 11.62 -2.50
C VAL A 57 -2.93 11.62 -3.10
N GLU A 58 -2.05 10.84 -2.49
CA GLU A 58 -0.70 10.64 -2.96
C GLU A 58 -0.52 9.26 -3.58
N THR A 59 0.28 9.21 -4.65
CA THR A 59 0.78 7.97 -5.24
C THR A 59 2.28 8.09 -5.45
N VAL A 60 3.02 6.98 -5.29
CA VAL A 60 4.48 6.98 -5.27
C VAL A 60 5.03 5.87 -6.17
N LEU A 61 5.90 6.23 -7.11
CA LEU A 61 6.68 5.28 -7.91
C LEU A 61 8.06 5.11 -7.28
N ILE A 62 8.36 3.89 -6.89
CA ILE A 62 9.58 3.51 -6.18
C ILE A 62 10.43 2.65 -7.11
N PRO A 63 11.56 3.16 -7.60
CA PRO A 63 12.54 2.35 -8.33
C PRO A 63 13.27 1.40 -7.37
N ALA A 64 13.67 0.25 -7.87
CA ALA A 64 14.53 -0.70 -7.17
C ALA A 64 15.61 -1.20 -8.13
N ASP A 65 16.54 -1.99 -7.62
CA ASP A 65 17.63 -2.56 -8.40
C ASP A 65 17.08 -3.38 -9.59
N GLY A 66 17.74 -3.25 -10.73
CA GLY A 66 17.26 -3.73 -12.02
C GLY A 66 16.08 -2.88 -12.53
N ASP A 67 15.26 -3.47 -13.42
CA ASP A 67 14.16 -2.76 -14.08
C ASP A 67 12.88 -2.69 -13.21
N ARG A 68 12.97 -2.99 -11.92
CA ARG A 68 11.80 -3.02 -11.05
C ARG A 68 11.37 -1.61 -10.65
N LYS A 69 10.13 -1.26 -11.02
CA LYS A 69 9.47 0.00 -10.71
C LYS A 69 8.13 -0.31 -10.04
N THR A 70 8.01 -0.05 -8.74
CA THR A 70 6.82 -0.37 -7.94
C THR A 70 5.99 0.88 -7.70
N LEU A 71 4.74 0.88 -8.14
CA LEU A 71 3.79 1.96 -7.85
C LEU A 71 3.00 1.65 -6.58
N CYS A 72 3.03 2.56 -5.63
CA CYS A 72 2.21 2.55 -4.42
C CYS A 72 0.94 3.37 -4.67
N VAL A 73 -0.23 2.71 -4.60
CA VAL A 73 -1.53 3.28 -4.95
C VAL A 73 -2.41 3.43 -3.73
N SER A 74 -3.11 4.56 -3.64
CA SER A 74 -4.08 4.87 -2.59
C SER A 74 -5.47 4.33 -2.93
N SER A 75 -6.23 3.93 -1.90
CA SER A 75 -7.58 3.36 -2.02
C SER A 75 -8.68 4.21 -1.36
N GLN A 76 -8.31 5.16 -0.50
CA GLN A 76 -9.23 6.03 0.22
C GLN A 76 -8.66 7.45 0.34
N VAL A 77 -9.52 8.43 0.51
CA VAL A 77 -9.15 9.77 0.96
C VAL A 77 -9.06 9.74 2.48
N GLY A 78 -7.81 9.76 3.00
CA GLY A 78 -7.51 9.42 4.39
C GLY A 78 -7.55 7.90 4.62
N CYS A 79 -7.84 7.47 5.84
CA CYS A 79 -7.95 6.06 6.18
C CYS A 79 -9.05 5.83 7.22
N ALA A 80 -9.89 4.81 6.98
CA ALA A 80 -10.93 4.42 7.94
C ALA A 80 -10.36 3.79 9.22
N LEU A 81 -9.12 3.27 9.18
CA LEU A 81 -8.42 2.70 10.34
C LEU A 81 -7.53 3.75 11.03
N ASP A 82 -7.24 3.53 12.31
CA ASP A 82 -6.47 4.43 13.18
C ASP A 82 -5.17 3.79 13.67
N CYS A 83 -4.35 3.28 12.75
CA CYS A 83 -3.05 2.74 13.11
C CYS A 83 -2.17 3.84 13.71
N SER A 84 -1.57 3.56 14.89
CA SER A 84 -0.92 4.60 15.71
C SER A 84 0.36 5.16 15.08
N PHE A 85 1.03 4.39 14.26
CA PHE A 85 2.29 4.69 13.58
C PHE A 85 2.13 5.26 12.15
N CYS A 86 0.88 5.55 11.71
CA CYS A 86 0.59 5.93 10.33
C CYS A 86 0.04 7.36 10.26
N SER A 87 0.70 8.23 9.50
CA SER A 87 0.27 9.61 9.27
C SER A 87 -1.11 9.68 8.61
N THR A 88 -1.34 8.89 7.57
CA THR A 88 -2.66 8.80 6.91
C THR A 88 -3.77 8.42 7.89
N GLY A 89 -3.49 7.49 8.81
CA GLY A 89 -4.44 7.09 9.85
C GLY A 89 -4.81 8.25 10.78
N LYS A 90 -3.90 9.20 11.02
CA LYS A 90 -4.13 10.37 11.88
C LYS A 90 -4.91 11.48 11.19
N GLN A 91 -4.94 11.51 9.86
CA GLN A 91 -5.75 12.47 9.11
C GLN A 91 -7.26 12.18 9.15
N GLY A 92 -7.65 10.97 9.59
CA GLY A 92 -9.02 10.52 9.59
C GLY A 92 -9.47 9.99 8.22
N PHE A 93 -10.77 9.91 7.99
CA PHE A 93 -11.38 9.33 6.81
C PHE A 93 -12.44 10.26 6.22
N GLN A 94 -12.42 10.43 4.93
CA GLN A 94 -13.41 11.21 4.19
C GLN A 94 -14.33 10.32 3.34
N ARG A 95 -13.76 9.53 2.42
CA ARG A 95 -14.50 8.64 1.52
C ARG A 95 -13.59 7.59 0.88
N ASP A 96 -14.21 6.60 0.30
CA ASP A 96 -13.57 5.66 -0.61
C ASP A 96 -13.25 6.34 -1.96
N LEU A 97 -12.20 5.87 -2.62
CA LEU A 97 -11.91 6.23 -4.00
C LEU A 97 -12.74 5.36 -4.94
N SER A 98 -13.20 5.92 -6.04
CA SER A 98 -13.83 5.18 -7.12
C SER A 98 -12.79 4.33 -7.88
N LEU A 99 -13.27 3.35 -8.64
CA LEU A 99 -12.45 2.58 -9.59
C LEU A 99 -11.60 3.51 -10.48
N ALA A 100 -12.22 4.55 -11.07
CA ALA A 100 -11.55 5.48 -11.96
C ALA A 100 -10.43 6.27 -11.25
N GLU A 101 -10.64 6.67 -9.98
CA GLU A 101 -9.64 7.37 -9.20
C GLU A 101 -8.48 6.45 -8.78
N ILE A 102 -8.74 5.17 -8.55
CA ILE A 102 -7.70 4.18 -8.22
C ILE A 102 -6.85 3.89 -9.47
N ILE A 103 -7.49 3.51 -10.58
CA ILE A 103 -6.76 3.16 -11.80
C ILE A 103 -6.13 4.38 -12.46
N GLY A 104 -6.71 5.57 -12.25
CA GLY A 104 -6.17 6.84 -12.69
C GLY A 104 -4.79 7.16 -12.12
N GLN A 105 -4.48 6.71 -10.90
CA GLN A 105 -3.14 6.84 -10.31
C GLN A 105 -2.11 6.04 -11.12
N VAL A 106 -2.48 4.83 -11.56
CA VAL A 106 -1.62 4.00 -12.43
C VAL A 106 -1.45 4.67 -13.79
N TRP A 107 -2.52 5.21 -14.35
CA TRP A 107 -2.49 5.92 -15.62
C TRP A 107 -1.59 7.16 -15.57
N VAL A 108 -1.72 8.00 -14.54
CA VAL A 108 -0.89 9.20 -14.35
C VAL A 108 0.58 8.85 -14.25
N ALA A 109 0.94 7.87 -13.41
CA ALA A 109 2.32 7.45 -13.24
C ALA A 109 2.91 6.85 -14.53
N ASN A 110 2.13 6.07 -15.28
CA ASN A 110 2.54 5.50 -16.55
C ASN A 110 2.78 6.60 -17.60
N ARG A 111 1.83 7.53 -17.75
CA ARG A 111 1.91 8.66 -18.68
C ARG A 111 3.10 9.57 -18.37
N SER A 112 3.29 9.94 -17.12
CA SER A 112 4.40 10.79 -16.69
C SER A 112 5.77 10.17 -17.00
N TYR A 113 5.88 8.85 -16.94
CA TYR A 113 7.11 8.14 -17.29
C TYR A 113 7.41 8.26 -18.81
N PHE A 114 6.41 8.12 -19.65
CA PHE A 114 6.56 8.25 -21.12
C PHE A 114 6.91 9.68 -21.53
N GLU A 115 6.27 10.68 -20.92
CA GLU A 115 6.53 12.09 -21.26
C GLU A 115 7.96 12.54 -20.93
N GLU A 116 8.56 11.93 -19.90
CA GLU A 116 9.89 12.28 -19.43
C GLU A 116 11.01 11.49 -20.12
N ASN A 117 10.68 10.37 -20.76
CA ASN A 117 11.65 9.50 -21.44
C ASN A 117 11.29 9.39 -22.92
N GLN A 118 11.71 10.41 -23.72
CA GLN A 118 11.39 10.46 -25.15
C GLN A 118 12.00 9.31 -25.96
N ASP A 119 13.09 8.69 -25.47
CA ASP A 119 13.73 7.51 -26.08
C ASP A 119 13.17 6.17 -25.54
N TYR A 120 11.99 6.20 -24.92
CA TYR A 120 11.38 5.03 -24.33
C TYR A 120 11.13 3.92 -25.35
N ASP A 121 11.72 2.75 -25.12
CA ASP A 121 11.36 1.55 -25.86
C ASP A 121 9.97 1.06 -25.40
N SER A 122 9.01 0.99 -26.32
CA SER A 122 7.64 0.52 -26.02
C SER A 122 7.57 -0.89 -25.41
N ARG A 123 8.68 -1.63 -25.42
CA ARG A 123 8.85 -2.93 -24.77
C ARG A 123 9.15 -2.80 -23.27
N GLU A 124 9.68 -1.66 -22.83
CA GLU A 124 9.88 -1.41 -21.40
C GLU A 124 8.55 -1.05 -20.74
N ARG A 125 8.40 -1.47 -19.49
CA ARG A 125 7.24 -1.10 -18.68
C ARG A 125 7.60 0.05 -17.74
N ALA A 126 6.84 1.13 -17.81
CA ALA A 126 6.97 2.23 -16.87
C ALA A 126 6.70 1.78 -15.41
N ILE A 127 5.76 0.85 -15.26
CA ILE A 127 5.38 0.26 -13.97
C ILE A 127 5.49 -1.25 -14.10
N THR A 128 6.29 -1.88 -13.22
CA THR A 128 6.45 -3.35 -13.22
C THR A 128 5.67 -4.03 -12.11
N ASN A 129 5.37 -3.31 -11.02
CA ASN A 129 4.65 -3.81 -9.86
C ASN A 129 3.70 -2.74 -9.32
N VAL A 130 2.56 -3.16 -8.81
CA VAL A 130 1.64 -2.28 -8.08
C VAL A 130 1.38 -2.84 -6.69
N VAL A 131 1.40 -1.95 -5.70
CA VAL A 131 1.08 -2.29 -4.31
C VAL A 131 -0.02 -1.36 -3.80
N MET A 132 -1.11 -1.92 -3.30
CA MET A 132 -2.19 -1.19 -2.64
C MET A 132 -1.77 -0.91 -1.19
N MET A 133 -0.76 -0.02 -1.03
CA MET A 133 -0.13 0.32 0.26
C MET A 133 -0.08 1.84 0.50
N GLY A 134 -0.79 2.62 -0.31
CA GLY A 134 -0.93 4.04 -0.16
C GLY A 134 -1.93 4.43 0.94
N MET A 135 -2.65 5.51 0.72
CA MET A 135 -3.67 5.97 1.67
C MET A 135 -4.89 5.04 1.68
N GLY A 136 -5.34 4.64 2.90
CA GLY A 136 -6.54 3.86 3.11
C GLY A 136 -6.32 2.37 3.38
N GLU A 137 -7.43 1.70 3.75
CA GLU A 137 -7.51 0.23 3.88
C GLU A 137 -8.25 -0.33 2.64
N PRO A 138 -7.53 -1.01 1.74
CA PRO A 138 -8.11 -1.45 0.46
C PRO A 138 -9.32 -2.39 0.61
N LEU A 139 -9.32 -3.26 1.62
CA LEU A 139 -10.43 -4.19 1.84
C LEU A 139 -11.72 -3.53 2.35
N LEU A 140 -11.66 -2.28 2.83
CA LEU A 140 -12.86 -1.51 3.14
C LEU A 140 -13.45 -0.83 1.90
N ASN A 141 -12.66 -0.72 0.82
CA ASN A 141 -13.11 -0.23 -0.50
C ASN A 141 -13.10 -1.35 -1.55
N PHE A 142 -13.61 -2.52 -1.16
CA PHE A 142 -13.49 -3.75 -1.92
C PHE A 142 -14.03 -3.64 -3.35
N ASP A 143 -15.23 -3.04 -3.50
CA ASP A 143 -15.98 -3.01 -4.75
C ASP A 143 -15.35 -2.09 -5.82
N ALA A 144 -14.43 -1.19 -5.43
CA ALA A 144 -13.63 -0.39 -6.37
C ALA A 144 -12.22 -0.94 -6.53
N VAL A 145 -11.63 -1.49 -5.47
CA VAL A 145 -10.25 -2.00 -5.47
C VAL A 145 -10.12 -3.28 -6.29
N VAL A 146 -11.06 -4.22 -6.18
CA VAL A 146 -10.98 -5.49 -6.93
C VAL A 146 -11.04 -5.24 -8.43
N PRO A 147 -12.03 -4.51 -8.99
CA PRO A 147 -12.05 -4.21 -10.42
C PRO A 147 -10.82 -3.38 -10.89
N ALA A 148 -10.28 -2.52 -10.03
CA ALA A 148 -9.03 -1.80 -10.38
C ALA A 148 -7.84 -2.76 -10.51
N MET A 149 -7.73 -3.75 -9.62
CA MET A 149 -6.70 -4.79 -9.74
C MET A 149 -6.93 -5.70 -10.96
N GLU A 150 -8.17 -6.03 -11.30
CA GLU A 150 -8.50 -6.76 -12.52
C GLU A 150 -7.98 -6.02 -13.77
N LEU A 151 -8.20 -4.70 -13.85
CA LEU A 151 -7.61 -3.88 -14.93
C LEU A 151 -6.08 -3.87 -14.93
N MET A 152 -5.44 -3.93 -13.74
CA MET A 152 -3.98 -4.04 -13.67
C MET A 152 -3.47 -5.38 -14.22
N LEU A 153 -4.26 -6.45 -14.09
CA LEU A 153 -3.94 -7.79 -14.59
C LEU A 153 -4.30 -7.99 -16.06
N ASP A 154 -5.31 -7.27 -16.57
CA ASP A 154 -5.86 -7.44 -17.92
C ASP A 154 -4.81 -7.13 -19.00
N ASP A 155 -4.60 -8.07 -19.91
CA ASP A 155 -3.63 -7.98 -21.00
C ASP A 155 -3.93 -6.83 -21.98
N TYR A 156 -5.19 -6.42 -22.11
CA TYR A 156 -5.60 -5.27 -22.92
C TYR A 156 -5.46 -3.93 -22.17
N ALA A 157 -5.14 -3.96 -20.87
CA ALA A 157 -4.88 -2.77 -20.06
C ALA A 157 -3.40 -2.68 -19.66
N TYR A 158 -3.02 -3.15 -18.47
CA TYR A 158 -1.64 -3.05 -17.99
C TYR A 158 -0.85 -4.36 -18.07
N GLY A 159 -1.50 -5.51 -18.19
CA GLY A 159 -0.90 -6.83 -18.37
C GLY A 159 0.10 -7.21 -17.27
N LEU A 160 -0.12 -6.78 -16.03
CA LEU A 160 0.73 -7.17 -14.91
C LEU A 160 0.42 -8.61 -14.49
N SER A 161 1.44 -9.39 -14.15
CA SER A 161 1.18 -10.71 -13.61
C SER A 161 0.62 -10.64 -12.18
N LYS A 162 -0.16 -11.64 -11.78
CA LYS A 162 -0.76 -11.77 -10.44
C LYS A 162 0.25 -11.65 -9.28
N ARG A 163 1.52 -12.00 -9.52
CA ARG A 163 2.60 -11.86 -8.52
C ARG A 163 3.13 -10.42 -8.41
N ARG A 164 2.80 -9.56 -9.36
CA ARG A 164 3.25 -8.16 -9.43
C ARG A 164 2.21 -7.17 -8.95
N VAL A 165 0.98 -7.62 -8.67
CA VAL A 165 -0.07 -6.86 -8.02
C VAL A 165 -0.24 -7.37 -6.60
N THR A 166 -0.07 -6.49 -5.62
CA THR A 166 -0.14 -6.84 -4.18
C THR A 166 -1.23 -6.01 -3.52
N LEU A 167 -2.20 -6.70 -2.91
CA LEU A 167 -3.12 -6.08 -1.97
C LEU A 167 -2.52 -6.15 -0.57
N SER A 168 -2.46 -5.02 0.13
CA SER A 168 -2.10 -4.95 1.54
C SER A 168 -3.32 -4.69 2.40
N THR A 169 -3.40 -5.32 3.56
CA THR A 169 -4.50 -5.11 4.52
C THR A 169 -4.02 -5.12 5.96
N SER A 170 -4.68 -4.34 6.78
CA SER A 170 -4.50 -4.40 8.24
C SER A 170 -5.24 -5.58 8.88
N GLY A 171 -5.97 -6.39 8.10
CA GLY A 171 -6.60 -7.62 8.57
C GLY A 171 -8.12 -7.54 8.73
N ILE A 172 -8.83 -7.12 7.69
CA ILE A 172 -10.29 -7.23 7.61
C ILE A 172 -10.65 -8.68 7.24
N VAL A 173 -10.66 -9.56 8.25
CA VAL A 173 -10.74 -11.02 8.09
C VAL A 173 -11.81 -11.51 7.11
N PRO A 174 -13.10 -11.10 7.19
CA PRO A 174 -14.11 -11.57 6.25
C PRO A 174 -13.82 -11.18 4.80
N MET A 175 -13.12 -10.05 4.60
CA MET A 175 -12.79 -9.56 3.27
C MET A 175 -11.54 -10.23 2.69
N ILE A 176 -10.64 -10.76 3.53
CA ILE A 176 -9.55 -11.64 3.07
C ILE A 176 -10.12 -12.92 2.48
N ASP A 177 -11.13 -13.51 3.15
CA ASP A 177 -11.81 -14.70 2.65
C ASP A 177 -12.52 -14.39 1.32
N LYS A 178 -13.29 -13.30 1.25
CA LYS A 178 -13.97 -12.86 0.01
C LYS A 178 -12.98 -12.59 -1.12
N LEU A 179 -11.80 -11.99 -0.82
CA LEU A 179 -10.78 -11.71 -1.82
C LEU A 179 -10.29 -13.00 -2.50
N SER A 180 -10.07 -14.05 -1.73
CA SER A 180 -9.60 -15.34 -2.24
C SER A 180 -10.56 -16.01 -3.21
N GLU A 181 -11.85 -15.63 -3.19
CA GLU A 181 -12.88 -16.19 -4.08
C GLU A 181 -12.97 -15.47 -5.43
N VAL A 182 -12.49 -14.22 -5.50
CA VAL A 182 -12.74 -13.37 -6.67
C VAL A 182 -11.49 -13.02 -7.48
N ILE A 183 -10.32 -12.95 -6.88
CA ILE A 183 -9.11 -12.55 -7.59
C ILE A 183 -7.85 -13.21 -7.03
N ASP A 184 -6.95 -13.62 -7.92
CA ASP A 184 -5.65 -14.17 -7.56
C ASP A 184 -4.56 -13.10 -7.65
N VAL A 185 -4.21 -12.48 -6.51
CA VAL A 185 -3.14 -11.49 -6.38
C VAL A 185 -2.24 -11.81 -5.19
N SER A 186 -1.10 -11.15 -5.07
CA SER A 186 -0.25 -11.26 -3.88
C SER A 186 -0.92 -10.58 -2.69
N LEU A 187 -0.84 -11.21 -1.52
CA LEU A 187 -1.36 -10.65 -0.26
C LEU A 187 -0.22 -10.21 0.65
N ALA A 188 -0.32 -9.00 1.17
CA ALA A 188 0.48 -8.49 2.27
C ALA A 188 -0.42 -8.19 3.48
N VAL A 189 0.07 -8.45 4.68
CA VAL A 189 -0.63 -8.19 5.93
C VAL A 189 0.19 -7.24 6.77
N SER A 190 -0.38 -6.11 7.11
CA SER A 190 0.13 -5.14 8.08
C SER A 190 0.00 -5.73 9.48
N LEU A 191 1.00 -6.55 9.88
CA LEU A 191 0.98 -7.29 11.13
C LEU A 191 1.41 -6.45 12.32
N HIS A 192 2.60 -5.87 12.26
CA HIS A 192 3.22 -4.88 13.15
C HIS A 192 3.36 -5.23 14.63
N ALA A 193 2.76 -6.32 15.09
CA ALA A 193 2.92 -6.83 16.45
C ALA A 193 2.79 -8.35 16.49
N PRO A 194 3.51 -9.02 17.43
CA PRO A 194 3.50 -10.48 17.52
C PRO A 194 2.44 -11.03 18.49
N ASN A 195 1.72 -10.17 19.23
CA ASN A 195 0.69 -10.52 20.19
C ASN A 195 -0.49 -9.53 20.11
N ASP A 196 -1.66 -9.95 20.63
CA ASP A 196 -2.89 -9.16 20.55
C ASP A 196 -2.87 -7.90 21.40
N GLU A 197 -2.20 -7.92 22.55
CA GLU A 197 -2.10 -6.78 23.45
C GLU A 197 -1.48 -5.59 22.72
N LEU A 198 -0.29 -5.79 22.21
CA LEU A 198 0.43 -4.75 21.48
C LEU A 198 -0.26 -4.39 20.15
N ARG A 199 -0.81 -5.40 19.43
CA ARG A 199 -1.48 -5.15 18.18
C ARG A 199 -2.79 -4.34 18.35
N ASN A 200 -3.49 -4.51 19.47
CA ASN A 200 -4.68 -3.71 19.78
C ASN A 200 -4.38 -2.21 19.89
N GLU A 201 -3.16 -1.85 20.27
CA GLU A 201 -2.69 -0.47 20.38
C GLU A 201 -2.18 0.06 19.03
N LEU A 202 -1.37 -0.73 18.35
CA LEU A 202 -0.74 -0.32 17.09
C LEU A 202 -1.71 -0.36 15.90
N VAL A 203 -2.56 -1.39 15.84
CA VAL A 203 -3.48 -1.68 14.73
C VAL A 203 -4.88 -1.97 15.30
N PRO A 204 -5.69 -0.96 15.64
CA PRO A 204 -6.91 -1.12 16.45
C PRO A 204 -7.98 -2.06 15.89
N ILE A 205 -7.96 -2.36 14.58
CA ILE A 205 -8.86 -3.36 13.97
C ILE A 205 -8.65 -4.76 14.56
N ASN A 206 -7.50 -5.02 15.20
CA ASN A 206 -7.21 -6.27 15.89
C ASN A 206 -8.22 -6.59 17.00
N LYS A 207 -8.80 -5.56 17.65
CA LYS A 207 -9.86 -5.74 18.66
C LYS A 207 -11.09 -6.45 18.08
N LYS A 208 -11.33 -6.26 16.77
CA LYS A 208 -12.43 -6.91 16.05
C LYS A 208 -12.02 -8.25 15.44
N TYR A 209 -10.79 -8.34 14.95
CA TYR A 209 -10.23 -9.52 14.31
C TYR A 209 -8.86 -9.84 14.92
N PRO A 210 -8.82 -10.61 16.04
CA PRO A 210 -7.58 -10.98 16.73
C PRO A 210 -6.63 -11.78 15.85
N LEU A 211 -5.37 -11.85 16.26
CA LEU A 211 -4.30 -12.56 15.53
C LEU A 211 -4.64 -14.02 15.20
N ALA A 212 -5.36 -14.71 16.09
CA ALA A 212 -5.80 -16.08 15.83
C ALA A 212 -6.72 -16.19 14.61
N GLU A 213 -7.68 -15.26 14.45
CA GLU A 213 -8.58 -15.19 13.30
C GLU A 213 -7.84 -14.73 12.05
N LEU A 214 -6.98 -13.72 12.16
CA LEU A 214 -6.17 -13.21 11.07
C LEU A 214 -5.25 -14.28 10.47
N THR A 215 -4.51 -15.01 11.33
CA THR A 215 -3.63 -16.10 10.88
C THR A 215 -4.40 -17.26 10.28
N ALA A 216 -5.60 -17.56 10.80
CA ALA A 216 -6.52 -18.53 10.20
C ALA A 216 -6.98 -18.12 8.81
N ALA A 217 -7.37 -16.84 8.62
CA ALA A 217 -7.73 -16.30 7.31
C ALA A 217 -6.55 -16.35 6.31
N CYS A 218 -5.32 -16.04 6.79
CA CYS A 218 -4.12 -16.18 5.98
C CYS A 218 -3.91 -17.63 5.49
N ARG A 219 -4.13 -18.62 6.33
CA ARG A 219 -4.03 -20.04 5.94
C ARG A 219 -5.11 -20.41 4.92
N ARG A 220 -6.36 -19.99 5.11
CA ARG A 220 -7.44 -20.22 4.14
C ARG A 220 -7.14 -19.58 2.78
N PHE A 221 -6.67 -18.33 2.79
CA PHE A 221 -6.25 -17.64 1.56
C PHE A 221 -5.16 -18.43 0.82
N LEU A 222 -4.13 -18.89 1.53
CA LEU A 222 -3.06 -19.69 0.92
C LEU A 222 -3.56 -21.04 0.39
N ALA A 223 -4.45 -21.71 1.13
CA ALA A 223 -5.00 -23.01 0.74
C ALA A 223 -5.79 -22.95 -0.57
N LYS A 224 -6.46 -21.82 -0.85
CA LYS A 224 -7.21 -21.61 -2.10
C LYS A 224 -6.33 -21.65 -3.35
N PHE A 225 -5.08 -21.23 -3.23
CA PHE A 225 -4.14 -21.12 -4.35
C PHE A 225 -3.02 -22.17 -4.30
N GLN A 226 -3.13 -23.20 -3.46
CA GLN A 226 -2.21 -24.34 -3.44
C GLN A 226 -2.55 -25.29 -4.59
N GLY A 227 -1.62 -25.48 -5.51
CA GLY A 227 -1.73 -26.48 -6.57
C GLY A 227 -1.60 -25.95 -8.00
N GLU A 228 -1.81 -24.68 -8.25
CA GLU A 228 -1.83 -24.15 -9.62
C GLU A 228 -0.45 -23.86 -10.24
N GLU A 229 0.63 -23.74 -9.45
CA GLU A 229 1.94 -23.32 -9.97
C GLU A 229 3.17 -24.00 -9.32
N GLY A 230 3.06 -25.14 -8.67
CA GLY A 230 4.25 -25.89 -8.17
C GLY A 230 5.15 -25.15 -7.16
N GLY A 231 4.81 -23.93 -6.78
CA GLY A 231 5.57 -23.10 -5.84
C GLY A 231 4.76 -22.77 -4.60
N ARG A 232 5.41 -22.89 -3.43
CA ARG A 232 4.79 -22.52 -2.15
C ARG A 232 4.56 -21.01 -2.09
N ARG A 233 3.33 -20.59 -2.33
CA ARG A 233 2.91 -19.20 -2.17
C ARG A 233 3.12 -18.76 -0.72
N LYS A 234 3.55 -17.52 -0.51
CA LYS A 234 3.77 -16.92 0.80
C LYS A 234 3.07 -15.58 0.92
N ILE A 235 2.53 -15.31 2.10
CA ILE A 235 2.04 -13.97 2.44
C ILE A 235 3.22 -13.10 2.89
N THR A 236 3.20 -11.83 2.52
CA THR A 236 4.14 -10.85 3.06
C THR A 236 3.60 -10.30 4.37
N MET A 237 4.33 -10.51 5.48
CA MET A 237 4.03 -9.90 6.77
C MET A 237 4.83 -8.61 6.89
N GLU A 238 4.14 -7.48 6.84
CA GLU A 238 4.74 -6.16 7.02
C GLU A 238 4.87 -5.87 8.53
N TYR A 239 6.06 -5.51 8.98
CA TYR A 239 6.36 -5.28 10.39
C TYR A 239 7.17 -3.99 10.55
N VAL A 240 6.51 -2.91 10.97
CA VAL A 240 7.19 -1.64 11.30
C VAL A 240 7.98 -1.81 12.58
N MET A 241 9.23 -1.34 12.60
CA MET A 241 10.13 -1.42 13.75
C MET A 241 10.06 -0.12 14.56
N LEU A 242 9.48 -0.17 15.75
CA LEU A 242 9.26 0.97 16.65
C LEU A 242 10.13 0.81 17.90
N ALA A 243 11.05 1.76 18.12
CA ALA A 243 12.05 1.70 19.20
C ALA A 243 11.41 1.52 20.58
N GLY A 244 11.81 0.47 21.29
CA GLY A 244 11.34 0.15 22.64
C GLY A 244 9.89 -0.36 22.71
N VAL A 245 9.21 -0.55 21.57
CA VAL A 245 7.79 -0.92 21.51
C VAL A 245 7.60 -2.35 21.03
N ASN A 246 8.08 -2.67 19.81
CA ASN A 246 7.87 -3.97 19.18
C ASN A 246 9.16 -4.61 18.64
N ASP A 247 10.31 -4.05 18.95
CA ASP A 247 11.62 -4.38 18.41
C ASP A 247 12.49 -5.26 19.34
N GLN A 248 11.97 -5.64 20.50
CA GLN A 248 12.71 -6.44 21.48
C GLN A 248 12.93 -7.89 21.00
N PRO A 249 14.01 -8.58 21.43
CA PRO A 249 14.29 -9.97 21.07
C PRO A 249 13.13 -10.93 21.37
N GLU A 250 12.36 -10.65 22.44
CA GLU A 250 11.19 -11.45 22.81
C GLU A 250 10.07 -11.33 21.76
N HIS A 251 9.90 -10.16 21.15
CA HIS A 251 8.93 -9.97 20.07
C HIS A 251 9.28 -10.81 18.83
N ALA A 252 10.57 -10.95 18.50
CA ALA A 252 11.01 -11.85 17.42
C ALA A 252 10.65 -13.31 17.71
N LYS A 253 10.85 -13.79 18.93
CA LYS A 253 10.47 -15.16 19.34
C LYS A 253 8.97 -15.39 19.31
N GLN A 254 8.17 -14.41 19.77
CA GLN A 254 6.72 -14.46 19.68
C GLN A 254 6.24 -14.49 18.23
N LEU A 255 6.87 -13.71 17.34
CA LEU A 255 6.56 -13.66 15.91
C LEU A 255 6.83 -15.01 15.23
N ILE A 256 7.95 -15.67 15.56
CA ILE A 256 8.27 -17.03 15.11
C ILE A 256 7.17 -18.01 15.51
N LYS A 257 6.74 -17.96 16.77
CA LYS A 257 5.69 -18.84 17.29
C LYS A 257 4.35 -18.57 16.59
N LEU A 258 3.98 -17.30 16.40
CA LEU A 258 2.73 -16.86 15.75
C LEU A 258 2.66 -17.38 14.30
N LEU A 259 3.75 -17.27 13.56
CA LEU A 259 3.78 -17.53 12.11
C LEU A 259 4.24 -18.96 11.75
N LYS A 260 4.48 -19.83 12.74
CA LYS A 260 4.99 -21.19 12.52
C LYS A 260 4.23 -21.96 11.45
N ASP A 261 2.90 -21.84 11.44
CA ASP A 261 2.00 -22.59 10.54
C ASP A 261 1.42 -21.69 9.41
N VAL A 262 2.00 -20.52 9.20
CA VAL A 262 1.60 -19.57 8.14
C VAL A 262 2.76 -19.40 7.16
N PRO A 263 2.73 -20.00 5.97
CA PRO A 263 3.74 -19.76 4.95
C PRO A 263 3.88 -18.27 4.62
N SER A 264 4.94 -17.65 5.13
CA SER A 264 5.12 -16.21 5.05
C SER A 264 6.57 -15.80 4.77
N LYS A 265 6.73 -14.58 4.32
CA LYS A 265 7.99 -13.81 4.33
C LYS A 265 7.75 -12.57 5.16
N ILE A 266 8.75 -12.12 5.88
CA ILE A 266 8.65 -10.98 6.78
C ILE A 266 9.41 -9.81 6.18
N ASN A 267 8.78 -8.65 6.13
CA ASN A 267 9.37 -7.41 5.67
C ASN A 267 9.46 -6.44 6.85
N LEU A 268 10.65 -6.26 7.38
CA LEU A 268 10.92 -5.29 8.45
C LEU A 268 10.99 -3.90 7.85
N ILE A 269 10.18 -3.00 8.34
CA ILE A 269 10.09 -1.62 7.88
C ILE A 269 10.68 -0.74 8.97
N PRO A 270 11.87 -0.14 8.78
CA PRO A 270 12.32 0.93 9.67
C PRO A 270 11.23 1.99 9.77
N PHE A 271 10.96 2.47 10.99
CA PHE A 271 9.94 3.49 11.17
C PHE A 271 10.35 4.79 10.46
N ASN A 272 9.43 5.38 9.71
CA ASN A 272 9.62 6.67 9.07
C ASN A 272 8.87 7.72 9.89
N PRO A 273 9.57 8.61 10.61
CA PRO A 273 8.95 9.61 11.44
C PRO A 273 8.09 10.59 10.64
N PHE A 274 7.03 11.08 11.26
CA PHE A 274 6.19 12.15 10.75
C PHE A 274 5.92 13.15 11.90
N PRO A 275 5.47 14.38 11.62
CA PRO A 275 5.24 15.37 12.65
C PRO A 275 4.33 14.85 13.77
N HIS A 276 4.79 14.99 15.02
CA HIS A 276 4.10 14.51 16.22
C HIS A 276 3.91 13.00 16.33
N ALA A 277 4.66 12.19 15.59
CA ALA A 277 4.69 10.74 15.77
C ALA A 277 5.17 10.38 17.19
N PRO A 278 4.49 9.44 17.89
CA PRO A 278 4.86 9.12 19.27
C PRO A 278 6.00 8.11 19.39
N TYR A 279 6.60 7.70 18.27
CA TYR A 279 7.57 6.61 18.21
C TYR A 279 8.94 7.08 17.73
N GLY A 280 9.99 6.41 18.24
CA GLY A 280 11.36 6.55 17.76
C GLY A 280 11.74 5.49 16.73
N CYS A 281 12.85 5.74 16.02
CA CYS A 281 13.42 4.78 15.08
C CYS A 281 14.25 3.74 15.82
N THR A 282 14.01 2.48 15.57
CA THR A 282 14.83 1.37 16.08
C THR A 282 16.25 1.48 15.51
N PRO A 283 17.30 1.39 16.34
CA PRO A 283 18.67 1.37 15.88
C PRO A 283 18.94 0.25 14.87
N ARG A 284 19.72 0.54 13.83
CA ARG A 284 20.00 -0.43 12.76
C ARG A 284 20.55 -1.77 13.27
N GLN A 285 21.37 -1.74 14.32
CA GLN A 285 21.93 -2.95 14.90
C GLN A 285 20.85 -3.87 15.50
N GLU A 286 19.83 -3.29 16.12
CA GLU A 286 18.68 -4.02 16.68
C GLU A 286 17.81 -4.60 15.58
N ILE A 287 17.57 -3.83 14.51
CA ILE A 287 16.84 -4.35 13.32
C ILE A 287 17.57 -5.55 12.72
N LEU A 288 18.91 -5.49 12.60
CA LEU A 288 19.72 -6.58 12.09
C LEU A 288 19.72 -7.80 13.03
N ALA A 289 19.74 -7.58 14.34
CA ALA A 289 19.64 -8.66 15.33
C ALA A 289 18.26 -9.35 15.26
N PHE A 290 17.19 -8.55 15.16
CA PHE A 290 15.81 -9.04 14.99
C PHE A 290 15.67 -9.84 13.70
N GLN A 291 16.19 -9.33 12.57
CA GLN A 291 16.23 -10.03 11.28
C GLN A 291 16.96 -11.38 11.40
N ARG A 292 18.14 -11.39 12.04
CA ARG A 292 18.94 -12.61 12.23
C ARG A 292 18.14 -13.67 12.95
N THR A 293 17.50 -13.32 14.07
CA THR A 293 16.67 -14.26 14.85
C THR A 293 15.57 -14.89 13.99
N LEU A 294 14.91 -14.10 13.14
CA LEU A 294 13.87 -14.61 12.24
C LEU A 294 14.45 -15.50 11.13
N THR A 295 15.61 -15.14 10.59
CA THR A 295 16.26 -15.89 9.51
C THR A 295 16.80 -17.23 10.02
N GLU A 296 17.40 -17.26 11.21
CA GLU A 296 17.85 -18.49 11.88
C GLU A 296 16.69 -19.46 12.17
N ALA A 297 15.48 -18.93 12.39
CA ALA A 297 14.26 -19.71 12.52
C ALA A 297 13.66 -20.17 11.17
N GLY A 298 14.32 -19.87 10.03
CA GLY A 298 13.93 -20.33 8.69
C GLY A 298 12.98 -19.40 7.94
N PHE A 299 12.70 -18.21 8.43
CA PHE A 299 11.90 -17.22 7.69
C PHE A 299 12.74 -16.46 6.65
N ILE A 300 12.14 -16.18 5.50
CA ILE A 300 12.69 -15.17 4.60
C ILE A 300 12.36 -13.81 5.23
N CYS A 301 13.38 -13.09 5.66
CA CYS A 301 13.23 -11.82 6.32
C CYS A 301 14.05 -10.75 5.59
N THR A 302 13.37 -9.72 5.09
CA THR A 302 13.98 -8.58 4.40
C THR A 302 13.84 -7.31 5.24
N ILE A 303 14.82 -6.43 5.16
CA ILE A 303 14.73 -5.07 5.72
C ILE A 303 14.43 -4.13 4.55
N ARG A 304 13.34 -3.39 4.64
CA ARG A 304 12.98 -2.40 3.62
C ARG A 304 13.97 -1.24 3.66
N THR A 305 14.54 -0.93 2.52
CA THR A 305 15.27 0.32 2.35
C THR A 305 14.26 1.45 2.23
N THR A 306 14.37 2.47 3.08
CA THR A 306 13.57 3.68 2.96
C THR A 306 13.91 4.35 1.64
N ARG A 307 12.90 4.73 0.87
CA ARG A 307 13.00 5.42 -0.41
C ARG A 307 12.13 6.67 -0.37
N GLY A 308 12.59 7.75 -1.00
CA GLY A 308 11.87 9.02 -1.04
C GLY A 308 11.73 9.68 0.32
N ASP A 309 12.70 9.49 1.23
CA ASP A 309 12.69 10.11 2.58
C ASP A 309 12.80 11.62 2.50
N ASP A 310 13.56 12.13 1.54
CA ASP A 310 13.75 13.55 1.26
C ASP A 310 12.50 14.27 0.72
N ILE A 311 11.48 13.51 0.34
CA ILE A 311 10.20 14.01 -0.20
C ILE A 311 8.97 13.48 0.56
N ASP A 312 9.13 12.99 1.79
CA ASP A 312 8.04 12.41 2.61
C ASP A 312 7.20 11.35 1.84
N ALA A 313 7.86 10.52 1.03
CA ALA A 313 7.21 9.49 0.22
C ALA A 313 7.32 8.08 0.79
N ALA A 314 7.88 7.93 1.99
CA ALA A 314 8.07 6.63 2.62
C ALA A 314 6.75 6.07 3.20
N CYS A 315 6.76 4.76 3.48
CA CYS A 315 5.59 4.09 4.07
C CYS A 315 5.17 4.73 5.39
N GLY A 316 3.88 5.03 5.50
CA GLY A 316 3.27 5.64 6.68
C GLY A 316 3.34 7.17 6.71
N GLN A 317 4.04 7.83 5.77
CA GLN A 317 4.18 9.28 5.71
C GLN A 317 3.16 9.98 4.81
N LEU A 318 2.48 9.26 3.92
CA LEU A 318 1.59 9.87 2.91
C LEU A 318 0.50 10.75 3.54
N VAL A 319 0.37 11.95 3.00
CA VAL A 319 -0.50 13.02 3.51
C VAL A 319 -1.31 13.60 2.38
N GLY A 320 -2.62 13.30 2.33
CA GLY A 320 -3.55 13.91 1.39
C GLY A 320 -4.22 15.16 1.97
N LYS A 321 -5.03 15.83 1.16
CA LYS A 321 -6.00 16.82 1.66
C LYS A 321 -7.30 16.10 1.98
N VAL A 322 -7.59 15.94 3.29
CA VAL A 322 -8.69 15.16 3.81
C VAL A 322 -9.65 16.06 4.59
N GLN A 323 -10.93 16.01 4.25
CA GLN A 323 -11.98 16.55 5.10
C GLN A 323 -12.39 15.47 6.11
N ASP A 324 -11.76 15.48 7.27
CA ASP A 324 -11.93 14.42 8.28
C ASP A 324 -13.37 14.41 8.85
N ARG A 325 -14.16 13.42 8.43
CA ARG A 325 -15.52 13.19 8.94
C ARG A 325 -15.54 12.48 10.29
N THR A 326 -14.40 11.97 10.75
CA THR A 326 -14.27 11.20 12.00
C THR A 326 -13.83 12.05 13.18
N ARG A 327 -13.45 13.32 12.96
CA ARG A 327 -12.80 14.23 13.92
C ARG A 327 -11.55 13.60 14.57
N ARG A 328 -10.88 12.70 13.87
CA ARG A 328 -9.71 12.00 14.39
C ARG A 328 -8.48 12.91 14.43
N ALA A 329 -8.31 13.73 13.42
CA ALA A 329 -7.24 14.72 13.36
C ALA A 329 -7.30 15.70 14.54
N GLU A 330 -8.49 16.20 14.89
CA GLU A 330 -8.69 17.07 16.06
C GLU A 330 -8.36 16.36 17.37
N ARG A 331 -8.87 15.14 17.57
CA ARG A 331 -8.59 14.32 18.76
C ARG A 331 -7.12 13.99 18.90
N TRP A 332 -6.45 13.71 17.80
CA TRP A 332 -5.01 13.47 17.77
C TRP A 332 -4.23 14.71 18.21
N GLN A 333 -4.54 15.88 17.65
CA GLN A 333 -3.90 17.15 18.05
C GLN A 333 -4.13 17.49 19.52
N GLN A 334 -5.35 17.24 20.05
CA GLN A 334 -5.65 17.45 21.47
C GLN A 334 -4.81 16.54 22.38
N LYS A 335 -4.70 15.25 22.07
CA LYS A 335 -3.87 14.29 22.80
C LYS A 335 -2.38 14.65 22.76
N THR A 336 -1.91 15.12 21.62
CA THR A 336 -0.52 15.59 21.46
C THR A 336 -0.26 16.80 22.36
N ARG A 337 -1.19 17.77 22.40
CA ARG A 337 -1.09 18.96 23.26
C ARG A 337 -1.18 18.61 24.74
N ALA A 338 -2.00 17.63 25.11
CA ALA A 338 -2.16 17.17 26.49
C ALA A 338 -0.99 16.31 27.00
N GLY A 339 -0.04 15.93 26.15
CA GLY A 339 1.07 15.06 26.52
C GLY A 339 0.65 13.61 26.79
N GLU A 340 -0.56 13.22 26.43
CA GLU A 340 -1.12 11.87 26.64
C GLU A 340 -0.60 10.83 25.65
N ILE A 341 0.19 11.24 24.67
CA ILE A 341 0.85 10.33 23.74
C ILE A 341 2.07 9.75 24.43
N ILE A 342 2.12 8.43 24.51
CA ILE A 342 3.20 7.67 25.14
C ILE A 342 4.55 8.21 24.65
N ARG A 343 5.24 8.96 25.51
CA ARG A 343 6.64 9.29 25.28
C ARG A 343 7.40 7.99 25.53
N THR A 344 8.06 7.47 24.51
CA THR A 344 9.12 6.49 24.71
C THR A 344 10.07 7.06 25.72
N GLN A 345 10.23 6.39 26.86
CA GLN A 345 11.24 6.75 27.84
C GLN A 345 12.58 6.73 27.15
N SER A 346 13.27 7.85 27.21
CA SER A 346 14.65 8.05 26.75
C SER A 346 15.63 7.10 27.42
#